data_894b1478a8539eaeacbf7600c163aa7f
#
_entry.id   894b1478a8539eaeacbf7600c163aa7f
#
_cell.length_a   1.000
_cell.length_b   1.000
_cell.length_c   1.000
_cell.angle_alpha   90.00
_cell.angle_beta   90.00
_cell.angle_gamma   90.00
#
_symmetry.space_group_name_H-M   'P 1'
#
loop_
_entity.id
_entity.type
_entity.pdbx_description
1 polymer ?
#
loop_
_entity_poly.entity_id
_entity_poly.type
_entity_poly.pdbx_seq_one_letter_code
_entity_poly.pdbx_strand_id
1 'polypeptide(L)'
;GDVYKRQSFSNETSNFSVNDNLTTHTLYIVDEASMISNDGLAGSSFGTGRLLDDLVQFVYSGVGCRLLLMGDTAQLPPVGEEQSPALFADALKGYGLEVQEVDLTQVVRQERQSGILWNATRLRQLIAEDECGALPRIKVTGFADIKVLPGNELIDALEACYDHDGLDETIVVCRSNKRTNIYNNGIRAQILWREDELNTGDLLMVAKNNYFWTEQLQEDMLRN
;
A
#
# COMPACT_ATOMS: atom_id res chain seq x y z
N GLY A 1 -15.04 5.84 8.58
CA GLY A 1 -16.10 6.39 7.72
C GLY A 1 -15.57 6.58 6.31
N ASP A 2 -16.43 6.45 5.33
CA ASP A 2 -16.05 6.56 3.93
C ASP A 2 -15.90 8.04 3.54
N VAL A 3 -14.74 8.42 3.04
CA VAL A 3 -14.45 9.77 2.54
C VAL A 3 -15.27 10.07 1.29
N TYR A 4 -15.59 9.05 0.50
CA TYR A 4 -16.33 9.19 -0.75
C TYR A 4 -17.72 8.57 -0.68
N LYS A 5 -18.70 9.21 -1.35
CA LYS A 5 -20.02 8.66 -1.59
C LYS A 5 -20.29 8.52 -3.09
N ARG A 6 -20.97 7.47 -3.49
CA ARG A 6 -21.36 7.23 -4.89
C ARG A 6 -22.47 8.19 -5.29
N GLN A 7 -22.34 8.86 -6.45
CA GLN A 7 -23.29 9.88 -6.91
C GLN A 7 -24.28 9.44 -7.98
N SER A 8 -23.97 8.46 -8.82
CA SER A 8 -24.85 8.13 -9.96
C SER A 8 -24.82 6.68 -10.41
N PHE A 9 -25.97 6.26 -10.92
CA PHE A 9 -26.24 4.97 -11.52
C PHE A 9 -26.30 5.08 -13.03
N SER A 10 -25.19 5.33 -13.71
CA SER A 10 -25.10 5.08 -15.14
C SER A 10 -24.27 3.83 -15.39
N ASN A 11 -24.75 2.96 -16.28
CA ASN A 11 -24.27 1.60 -16.48
C ASN A 11 -22.78 1.44 -16.86
N GLU A 12 -22.00 2.51 -16.99
CA GLU A 12 -20.61 2.42 -17.43
C GLU A 12 -19.58 3.15 -16.56
N THR A 13 -19.96 4.12 -15.74
CA THR A 13 -19.01 4.85 -14.88
C THR A 13 -19.64 5.22 -13.54
N SER A 14 -19.12 4.63 -12.45
CA SER A 14 -19.47 5.07 -11.10
C SER A 14 -18.64 6.31 -10.75
N ASN A 15 -19.31 7.46 -10.60
CA ASN A 15 -18.67 8.67 -10.09
C ASN A 15 -18.86 8.77 -8.57
N PHE A 16 -17.78 9.07 -7.87
CA PHE A 16 -17.76 9.23 -6.42
C PHE A 16 -17.49 10.70 -6.09
N SER A 17 -18.28 11.29 -5.21
CA SER A 17 -18.00 12.61 -4.65
C SER A 17 -17.50 12.49 -3.22
N VAL A 18 -16.83 13.55 -2.75
CA VAL A 18 -16.47 13.67 -1.34
C VAL A 18 -17.75 13.61 -0.50
N ASN A 19 -17.74 12.80 0.54
CA ASN A 19 -18.86 12.61 1.44
C ASN A 19 -19.00 13.82 2.39
N ASP A 20 -20.16 13.98 3.01
CA ASP A 20 -20.35 14.96 4.07
C ASP A 20 -19.77 14.40 5.39
N ASN A 21 -18.92 15.17 6.06
CA ASN A 21 -18.43 14.79 7.38
C ASN A 21 -19.41 15.26 8.47
N LEU A 22 -20.20 14.34 8.98
CA LEU A 22 -21.17 14.60 10.04
C LEU A 22 -20.59 14.39 11.44
N THR A 23 -19.30 14.11 11.57
CA THR A 23 -18.64 13.86 12.85
C THR A 23 -18.20 15.18 13.52
N THR A 24 -18.07 15.14 14.84
CA THR A 24 -17.57 16.26 15.62
C THR A 24 -16.44 15.80 16.55
N HIS A 25 -15.43 16.62 16.78
CA HIS A 25 -14.31 16.35 17.70
C HIS A 25 -13.66 14.98 17.49
N THR A 26 -13.52 14.59 16.22
CA THR A 26 -13.01 13.28 15.81
C THR A 26 -11.58 13.40 15.32
N LEU A 27 -10.70 12.49 15.76
CA LEU A 27 -9.37 12.29 15.20
C LEU A 27 -9.43 11.25 14.09
N TYR A 28 -9.11 11.67 12.88
CA TYR A 28 -8.91 10.78 11.74
C TYR A 28 -7.46 10.36 11.69
N ILE A 29 -7.22 9.05 11.65
CA ILE A 29 -5.87 8.48 11.55
C ILE A 29 -5.76 7.81 10.19
N VAL A 30 -4.77 8.23 9.41
CA VAL A 30 -4.46 7.65 8.09
C VAL A 30 -3.08 7.03 8.18
N ASP A 31 -3.04 5.71 8.08
CA ASP A 31 -1.81 4.95 7.95
C ASP A 31 -1.39 4.84 6.49
N GLU A 32 -0.13 4.53 6.22
CA GLU A 32 0.45 4.44 4.87
C GLU A 32 0.23 5.70 4.02
N ALA A 33 0.33 6.88 4.64
CA ALA A 33 0.13 8.16 3.96
C ALA A 33 1.18 8.46 2.88
N SER A 34 2.26 7.67 2.81
CA SER A 34 3.25 7.69 1.72
C SER A 34 2.65 7.43 0.33
N MET A 35 1.47 6.82 0.26
CA MET A 35 0.78 6.53 -1.00
C MET A 35 -0.27 7.58 -1.40
N ILE A 36 -0.48 8.62 -0.61
CA ILE A 36 -1.44 9.68 -0.92
C ILE A 36 -0.86 10.63 -1.97
N SER A 37 -1.50 10.65 -3.15
CA SER A 37 -1.20 11.58 -4.23
C SER A 37 -2.03 12.86 -4.13
N ASN A 38 -1.48 13.96 -4.67
CA ASN A 38 -2.26 15.17 -4.94
C ASN A 38 -2.17 15.62 -6.40
N ASP A 39 -1.51 14.85 -7.25
CA ASP A 39 -1.61 15.03 -8.70
C ASP A 39 -2.97 14.54 -9.18
N GLY A 40 -3.70 15.44 -9.85
CA GLY A 40 -5.01 15.11 -10.42
C GLY A 40 -4.88 14.03 -11.48
N LEU A 41 -5.29 12.81 -11.17
CA LEU A 41 -5.37 11.73 -12.15
C LEU A 41 -6.46 12.05 -13.17
N ALA A 42 -6.06 12.37 -14.40
CA ALA A 42 -6.98 12.56 -15.51
C ALA A 42 -7.85 11.32 -15.69
N GLY A 43 -9.17 11.47 -15.54
CA GLY A 43 -10.11 10.35 -15.62
C GLY A 43 -10.37 9.63 -14.28
N SER A 44 -9.96 10.20 -13.15
CA SER A 44 -10.36 9.69 -11.84
C SER A 44 -11.88 9.73 -11.68
N SER A 45 -12.45 8.62 -11.25
CA SER A 45 -13.89 8.53 -10.89
C SER A 45 -14.15 9.01 -9.45
N PHE A 46 -13.10 9.37 -8.69
CA PHE A 46 -13.18 9.71 -7.28
C PHE A 46 -12.94 11.20 -7.06
N GLY A 47 -13.89 11.87 -6.45
CA GLY A 47 -13.82 13.25 -5.99
C GLY A 47 -13.28 14.22 -7.05
N THR A 48 -12.32 15.04 -6.65
CA THR A 48 -11.60 15.96 -7.56
C THR A 48 -10.48 15.26 -8.34
N GLY A 49 -10.17 14.00 -8.03
CA GLY A 49 -8.98 13.27 -8.49
C GLY A 49 -7.72 13.59 -7.69
N ARG A 50 -7.80 14.48 -6.72
CA ARG A 50 -6.72 14.92 -5.84
C ARG A 50 -7.00 14.42 -4.43
N LEU A 51 -6.44 13.27 -4.11
CA LEU A 51 -6.80 12.52 -2.89
C LEU A 51 -6.50 13.31 -1.61
N LEU A 52 -5.38 14.03 -1.54
CA LEU A 52 -5.04 14.84 -0.38
C LEU A 52 -6.00 16.02 -0.20
N ASP A 53 -6.35 16.72 -1.29
CA ASP A 53 -7.33 17.83 -1.25
C ASP A 53 -8.67 17.32 -0.72
N ASP A 54 -9.16 16.20 -1.26
CA ASP A 54 -10.44 15.60 -0.88
C ASP A 54 -10.43 15.14 0.59
N LEU A 55 -9.34 14.54 1.04
CA LEU A 55 -9.18 14.10 2.43
C LEU A 55 -9.20 15.29 3.41
N VAL A 56 -8.42 16.34 3.13
CA VAL A 56 -8.36 17.54 3.95
C VAL A 56 -9.74 18.23 3.97
N GLN A 57 -10.37 18.38 2.81
CA GLN A 57 -11.71 18.96 2.72
C GLN A 57 -12.72 18.15 3.55
N PHE A 58 -12.71 16.84 3.43
CA PHE A 58 -13.61 15.95 4.19
C PHE A 58 -13.39 16.13 5.70
N VAL A 59 -12.16 15.95 6.19
CA VAL A 59 -11.87 15.98 7.62
C VAL A 59 -12.23 17.32 8.24
N TYR A 60 -11.81 18.41 7.61
CA TYR A 60 -11.98 19.76 8.18
C TYR A 60 -13.32 20.42 7.87
N SER A 61 -14.20 19.77 7.10
CA SER A 61 -15.63 20.14 7.04
C SER A 61 -16.38 19.74 8.33
N GLY A 62 -15.85 18.81 9.11
CA GLY A 62 -16.39 18.44 10.42
C GLY A 62 -15.95 19.40 11.53
N VAL A 63 -16.80 19.58 12.54
CA VAL A 63 -16.54 20.52 13.64
C VAL A 63 -15.51 19.97 14.63
N GLY A 64 -14.37 20.64 14.79
CA GLY A 64 -13.32 20.27 15.75
C GLY A 64 -12.61 18.96 15.39
N CYS A 65 -12.69 18.51 14.14
CA CYS A 65 -12.00 17.33 13.66
C CYS A 65 -10.50 17.61 13.44
N ARG A 66 -9.70 16.55 13.55
CA ARG A 66 -8.25 16.58 13.40
C ARG A 66 -7.80 15.41 12.53
N LEU A 67 -6.64 15.56 11.89
CA LEU A 67 -6.03 14.56 11.02
C LEU A 67 -4.64 14.19 11.56
N LEU A 68 -4.36 12.89 11.64
CA LEU A 68 -3.04 12.32 11.88
C LEU A 68 -2.66 11.51 10.64
N LEU A 69 -1.59 11.91 9.97
CA LEU A 69 -1.02 11.22 8.83
C LEU A 69 0.23 10.48 9.28
N MET A 70 0.31 9.18 9.02
CA MET A 70 1.46 8.35 9.36
C MET A 70 1.96 7.67 8.08
N GLY A 71 3.26 7.67 7.87
CA GLY A 71 3.86 7.06 6.71
C GLY A 71 5.37 7.07 6.77
N ASP A 72 6.00 6.50 5.75
CA ASP A 72 7.45 6.39 5.64
C ASP A 72 7.89 6.93 4.29
N THR A 73 8.69 8.00 4.31
CA THR A 73 9.24 8.65 3.10
C THR A 73 10.23 7.78 2.33
N ALA A 74 10.73 6.68 2.91
CA ALA A 74 11.56 5.70 2.23
C ALA A 74 10.76 4.56 1.58
N GLN A 75 9.43 4.52 1.76
CA GLN A 75 8.54 3.61 1.04
C GLN A 75 8.19 4.17 -0.34
N LEU A 76 7.52 3.32 -1.16
CA LEU A 76 7.13 3.72 -2.52
C LEU A 76 6.20 4.95 -2.48
N PRO A 77 6.54 6.00 -3.23
CA PRO A 77 5.68 7.17 -3.36
C PRO A 77 4.48 6.90 -4.27
N PRO A 78 3.53 7.83 -4.36
CA PRO A 78 2.44 7.75 -5.33
C PRO A 78 2.97 7.67 -6.76
N VAL A 79 2.19 7.06 -7.66
CA VAL A 79 2.57 6.94 -9.07
C VAL A 79 2.67 8.32 -9.72
N GLY A 80 3.85 8.63 -10.25
CA GLY A 80 4.10 9.92 -10.92
C GLY A 80 4.65 11.03 -10.02
N GLU A 81 4.70 10.82 -8.71
CA GLU A 81 5.26 11.75 -7.73
C GLU A 81 6.56 11.18 -7.15
N GLU A 82 7.52 12.03 -6.80
CA GLU A 82 8.76 11.59 -6.13
C GLU A 82 8.54 11.29 -4.65
N GLN A 83 7.57 11.99 -4.03
CA GLN A 83 7.21 11.83 -2.62
C GLN A 83 5.75 12.20 -2.42
N SER A 84 5.10 11.63 -1.40
CA SER A 84 3.73 12.00 -1.06
C SER A 84 3.66 13.37 -0.38
N PRO A 85 2.87 14.31 -0.87
CA PRO A 85 2.69 15.61 -0.22
C PRO A 85 2.04 15.50 1.16
N ALA A 86 1.37 14.40 1.47
CA ALA A 86 0.74 14.15 2.76
C ALA A 86 1.73 14.00 3.92
N LEU A 87 3.02 13.73 3.63
CA LEU A 87 4.07 13.56 4.65
C LEU A 87 4.95 14.81 4.83
N PHE A 88 4.60 15.94 4.19
CA PHE A 88 5.35 17.18 4.31
C PHE A 88 4.53 18.27 5.00
N ALA A 89 5.07 18.78 6.11
CA ALA A 89 4.41 19.84 6.88
C ALA A 89 4.11 21.09 6.04
N ASP A 90 4.99 21.46 5.10
CA ASP A 90 4.79 22.66 4.28
C ASP A 90 3.66 22.51 3.27
N ALA A 91 3.47 21.31 2.70
CA ALA A 91 2.32 21.03 1.84
C ALA A 91 1.00 21.15 2.63
N LEU A 92 0.97 20.62 3.84
CA LEU A 92 -0.21 20.69 4.71
C LEU A 92 -0.49 22.10 5.24
N LYS A 93 0.55 22.90 5.55
CA LYS A 93 0.40 24.32 5.89
C LYS A 93 -0.20 25.14 4.76
N GLY A 94 0.02 24.72 3.51
CA GLY A 94 -0.59 25.34 2.31
C GLY A 94 -2.13 25.33 2.34
N TYR A 95 -2.75 24.43 3.09
CA TYR A 95 -4.20 24.41 3.36
C TYR A 95 -4.64 25.34 4.50
N GLY A 96 -3.71 26.10 5.08
CA GLY A 96 -4.00 26.96 6.24
C GLY A 96 -4.08 26.18 7.56
N LEU A 97 -3.55 24.95 7.61
CA LEU A 97 -3.57 24.11 8.79
C LEU A 97 -2.38 24.39 9.71
N GLU A 98 -2.61 24.27 11.02
CA GLU A 98 -1.55 24.20 12.00
C GLU A 98 -1.01 22.77 12.06
N VAL A 99 0.26 22.57 11.72
CA VAL A 99 0.87 21.26 11.52
C VAL A 99 1.99 21.04 12.52
N GLN A 100 1.98 19.87 13.16
CA GLN A 100 3.10 19.37 13.97
C GLN A 100 3.65 18.11 13.29
N GLU A 101 4.96 18.05 13.10
CA GLU A 101 5.66 16.93 12.50
C GLU A 101 6.56 16.25 13.54
N VAL A 102 6.58 14.92 13.51
CA VAL A 102 7.40 14.10 14.41
C VAL A 102 8.02 12.96 13.62
N ASP A 103 9.35 12.89 13.64
CA ASP A 103 10.10 11.80 13.04
C ASP A 103 10.40 10.70 14.05
N LEU A 104 9.99 9.47 13.72
CA LEU A 104 10.32 8.25 14.46
C LEU A 104 11.54 7.58 13.84
N THR A 105 12.72 7.82 14.38
CA THR A 105 14.00 7.33 13.82
C THR A 105 14.48 6.02 14.41
N GLN A 106 13.93 5.59 15.55
CA GLN A 106 14.36 4.37 16.22
C GLN A 106 13.65 3.13 15.67
N VAL A 107 14.41 2.19 15.12
CA VAL A 107 13.90 0.89 14.68
C VAL A 107 13.78 -0.07 15.86
N VAL A 108 12.57 -0.57 16.13
CA VAL A 108 12.27 -1.44 17.28
C VAL A 108 11.99 -2.90 16.85
N ARG A 109 11.59 -3.13 15.60
CA ARG A 109 11.06 -4.42 15.13
C ARG A 109 12.10 -5.50 14.82
N GLN A 110 13.39 -5.18 14.81
CA GLN A 110 14.42 -6.11 14.36
C GLN A 110 15.61 -6.15 15.32
N GLU A 111 16.25 -7.31 15.39
CA GLU A 111 17.45 -7.52 16.21
C GLU A 111 18.64 -6.73 15.67
N ARG A 112 19.51 -6.25 16.56
CA ARG A 112 20.69 -5.43 16.21
C ARG A 112 21.69 -6.12 15.28
N GLN A 113 21.63 -7.46 15.17
CA GLN A 113 22.51 -8.26 14.31
C GLN A 113 21.83 -8.66 12.97
N SER A 114 20.65 -8.13 12.68
CA SER A 114 19.92 -8.42 11.45
C SER A 114 20.59 -7.78 10.25
N GLY A 115 20.89 -8.57 9.23
CA GLY A 115 21.38 -8.11 7.94
C GLY A 115 20.31 -7.39 7.15
N ILE A 116 19.04 -7.74 7.35
CA ILE A 116 17.88 -7.03 6.78
C ILE A 116 17.88 -5.59 7.30
N LEU A 117 17.95 -5.41 8.63
CA LEU A 117 17.99 -4.07 9.24
C LEU A 117 19.22 -3.27 8.80
N TRP A 118 20.39 -3.92 8.75
CA TRP A 118 21.62 -3.26 8.32
C TRP A 118 21.49 -2.71 6.90
N ASN A 119 21.01 -3.51 5.95
CA ASN A 119 20.84 -3.11 4.56
C ASN A 119 19.71 -2.06 4.42
N ALA A 120 18.60 -2.22 5.10
CA ALA A 120 17.51 -1.24 5.09
C ALA A 120 17.97 0.12 5.63
N THR A 121 18.72 0.14 6.73
CA THR A 121 19.30 1.38 7.29
C THR A 121 20.27 2.03 6.30
N ARG A 122 21.12 1.24 5.64
CA ARG A 122 22.05 1.77 4.63
C ARG A 122 21.33 2.35 3.43
N LEU A 123 20.28 1.69 2.94
CA LEU A 123 19.45 2.21 1.84
C LEU A 123 18.77 3.53 2.23
N ARG A 124 18.20 3.59 3.43
CA ARG A 124 17.57 4.81 3.96
C ARG A 124 18.57 5.98 4.05
N GLN A 125 19.81 5.72 4.48
CA GLN A 125 20.87 6.73 4.50
C GLN A 125 21.20 7.25 3.09
N LEU A 126 21.32 6.36 2.10
CA LEU A 126 21.58 6.75 0.71
C LEU A 126 20.46 7.62 0.14
N ILE A 127 19.21 7.31 0.48
CA ILE A 127 18.06 8.13 0.08
C ILE A 127 18.12 9.52 0.74
N ALA A 128 18.42 9.58 2.03
CA ALA A 128 18.49 10.84 2.77
C ALA A 128 19.67 11.73 2.33
N GLU A 129 20.77 11.12 1.87
CA GLU A 129 21.97 11.80 1.37
C GLU A 129 21.87 12.15 -0.14
N ASP A 130 20.75 11.82 -0.78
CA ASP A 130 20.51 11.96 -2.23
C ASP A 130 21.58 11.27 -3.10
N GLU A 131 22.23 10.24 -2.57
CA GLU A 131 23.23 9.43 -3.26
C GLU A 131 22.61 8.31 -4.11
N CYS A 132 21.55 8.64 -4.86
CA CYS A 132 20.80 7.67 -5.68
C CYS A 132 21.45 7.40 -7.06
N GLY A 133 22.61 7.99 -7.34
CA GLY A 133 23.28 7.84 -8.64
C GLY A 133 23.90 6.47 -8.92
N ALA A 134 24.06 5.60 -7.94
CA ALA A 134 24.60 4.26 -8.09
C ALA A 134 23.65 3.19 -7.49
N LEU A 135 23.62 2.01 -8.12
CA LEU A 135 22.86 0.88 -7.57
C LEU A 135 23.43 0.50 -6.19
N PRO A 136 22.59 0.39 -5.17
CA PRO A 136 23.03 0.02 -3.83
C PRO A 136 23.57 -1.42 -3.83
N ARG A 137 24.62 -1.66 -3.05
CA ARG A 137 25.18 -2.99 -2.85
C ARG A 137 24.59 -3.59 -1.57
N ILE A 138 23.85 -4.68 -1.73
CA ILE A 138 23.33 -5.45 -0.60
C ILE A 138 24.46 -6.27 0.01
N LYS A 139 24.69 -6.09 1.30
CA LYS A 139 25.65 -6.90 2.05
C LYS A 139 24.96 -8.17 2.55
N VAL A 140 25.41 -9.32 2.09
CA VAL A 140 24.83 -10.63 2.44
C VAL A 140 25.74 -11.46 3.36
N THR A 141 27.04 -11.16 3.39
CA THR A 141 28.00 -11.90 4.20
C THR A 141 28.03 -11.44 5.65
N GLY A 142 28.08 -12.38 6.58
CA GLY A 142 28.18 -12.11 8.02
C GLY A 142 26.82 -11.98 8.72
N PHE A 143 25.72 -12.29 8.06
CA PHE A 143 24.37 -12.30 8.61
C PHE A 143 23.72 -13.67 8.47
N ALA A 144 22.96 -14.07 9.47
CA ALA A 144 22.24 -15.35 9.46
C ALA A 144 20.89 -15.27 8.75
N ASP A 145 20.30 -14.06 8.70
CA ASP A 145 18.97 -13.76 8.18
C ASP A 145 18.94 -13.39 6.69
N ILE A 146 20.11 -13.36 6.01
CA ILE A 146 20.21 -13.11 4.56
C ILE A 146 21.03 -14.21 3.91
N LYS A 147 20.47 -14.81 2.86
CA LYS A 147 21.13 -15.84 2.05
C LYS A 147 20.97 -15.50 0.57
N VAL A 148 22.07 -15.62 -0.22
CA VAL A 148 21.98 -15.64 -1.67
C VAL A 148 21.57 -17.02 -2.13
N LEU A 149 20.53 -17.09 -2.95
CA LEU A 149 20.02 -18.32 -3.47
C LEU A 149 20.29 -18.41 -4.98
N PRO A 150 21.02 -19.44 -5.47
CA PRO A 150 21.15 -19.70 -6.89
C PRO A 150 19.79 -20.04 -7.52
N GLY A 151 19.57 -19.65 -8.77
CA GLY A 151 18.28 -19.83 -9.42
C GLY A 151 17.84 -21.30 -9.59
N ASN A 152 18.79 -22.22 -9.67
CA ASN A 152 18.52 -23.67 -9.73
C ASN A 152 18.08 -24.27 -8.38
N GLU A 153 18.30 -23.58 -7.25
CA GLU A 153 17.88 -24.01 -5.91
C GLU A 153 16.59 -23.32 -5.45
N LEU A 154 16.02 -22.44 -6.29
CA LEU A 154 14.89 -21.58 -5.86
C LEU A 154 13.63 -22.40 -5.54
N ILE A 155 13.31 -23.41 -6.35
CA ILE A 155 12.10 -24.22 -6.17
C ILE A 155 12.21 -25.00 -4.85
N ASP A 156 13.31 -25.71 -4.66
CA ASP A 156 13.55 -26.52 -3.44
C ASP A 156 13.54 -25.64 -2.17
N ALA A 157 14.10 -24.42 -2.27
CA ALA A 157 14.10 -23.49 -1.15
C ALA A 157 12.70 -22.93 -0.84
N LEU A 158 11.89 -22.63 -1.87
CA LEU A 158 10.51 -22.18 -1.67
C LEU A 158 9.64 -23.32 -1.10
N GLU A 159 9.81 -24.55 -1.60
CA GLU A 159 9.12 -25.72 -1.05
C GLU A 159 9.46 -25.90 0.43
N ALA A 160 10.74 -25.84 0.79
CA ALA A 160 11.18 -25.92 2.17
C ALA A 160 10.60 -24.79 3.06
N CYS A 161 10.50 -23.55 2.55
CA CYS A 161 9.88 -22.45 3.28
C CYS A 161 8.38 -22.69 3.48
N TYR A 162 7.67 -23.11 2.44
CA TYR A 162 6.23 -23.39 2.57
C TYR A 162 5.91 -24.56 3.48
N ASP A 163 6.78 -25.58 3.50
CA ASP A 163 6.63 -26.74 4.40
C ASP A 163 6.94 -26.38 5.85
N HIS A 164 7.95 -25.53 6.09
CA HIS A 164 8.40 -25.19 7.43
C HIS A 164 7.63 -24.02 8.04
N ASP A 165 7.47 -22.94 7.27
CA ASP A 165 6.91 -21.66 7.76
C ASP A 165 5.43 -21.48 7.35
N GLY A 166 5.02 -22.10 6.26
CA GLY A 166 3.66 -22.00 5.73
C GLY A 166 3.50 -20.93 4.64
N LEU A 167 2.35 -21.01 3.97
CA LEU A 167 2.00 -20.07 2.88
C LEU A 167 1.82 -18.63 3.36
N ASP A 168 1.31 -18.45 4.56
CA ASP A 168 0.99 -17.13 5.12
C ASP A 168 2.24 -16.39 5.62
N GLU A 169 3.33 -17.14 5.93
CA GLU A 169 4.58 -16.58 6.43
C GLU A 169 5.67 -16.45 5.35
N THR A 170 5.40 -16.96 4.13
CA THR A 170 6.36 -16.95 3.02
C THR A 170 5.89 -16.04 1.89
N ILE A 171 6.71 -15.06 1.51
CA ILE A 171 6.39 -14.13 0.42
C ILE A 171 7.51 -14.06 -0.62
N VAL A 172 7.14 -13.98 -1.90
CA VAL A 172 8.05 -13.72 -3.02
C VAL A 172 7.84 -12.30 -3.53
N VAL A 173 8.84 -11.44 -3.37
CA VAL A 173 8.78 -10.05 -3.82
C VAL A 173 9.37 -9.92 -5.23
N CYS A 174 8.58 -9.38 -6.16
CA CYS A 174 8.96 -9.22 -7.58
C CYS A 174 8.89 -7.76 -8.00
N ARG A 175 9.71 -7.41 -9.02
CA ARG A 175 9.74 -6.05 -9.57
C ARG A 175 8.49 -5.68 -10.38
N SER A 176 7.77 -6.64 -10.94
CA SER A 176 6.64 -6.37 -11.84
C SER A 176 5.53 -7.41 -11.72
N ASN A 177 4.29 -7.00 -11.98
CA ASN A 177 3.12 -7.89 -12.01
C ASN A 177 3.29 -9.06 -13.00
N LYS A 178 3.96 -8.82 -14.15
CA LYS A 178 4.27 -9.89 -15.10
C LYS A 178 5.14 -11.00 -14.46
N ARG A 179 6.17 -10.62 -13.71
CA ARG A 179 7.00 -11.58 -12.98
C ARG A 179 6.25 -12.25 -11.84
N THR A 180 5.47 -11.50 -11.08
CA THR A 180 4.61 -12.04 -10.02
C THR A 180 3.71 -13.15 -10.55
N ASN A 181 3.04 -12.92 -11.69
CA ASN A 181 2.20 -13.95 -12.31
C ASN A 181 2.98 -15.20 -12.73
N ILE A 182 4.21 -15.03 -13.26
CA ILE A 182 5.07 -16.18 -13.60
C ILE A 182 5.41 -16.99 -12.34
N TYR A 183 5.81 -16.32 -11.26
CA TYR A 183 6.11 -16.99 -9.99
C TYR A 183 4.87 -17.65 -9.39
N ASN A 184 3.73 -16.96 -9.35
CA ASN A 184 2.49 -17.52 -8.84
C ASN A 184 2.09 -18.80 -9.59
N ASN A 185 2.14 -18.78 -10.92
CA ASN A 185 1.82 -19.96 -11.72
C ASN A 185 2.84 -21.10 -11.50
N GLY A 186 4.14 -20.77 -11.40
CA GLY A 186 5.19 -21.74 -11.13
C GLY A 186 5.02 -22.39 -9.75
N ILE A 187 4.79 -21.60 -8.71
CA ILE A 187 4.56 -22.07 -7.32
C ILE A 187 3.31 -22.95 -7.28
N ARG A 188 2.20 -22.50 -7.87
CA ARG A 188 0.95 -23.28 -7.91
C ARG A 188 1.15 -24.65 -8.58
N ALA A 189 1.81 -24.67 -9.73
CA ALA A 189 1.98 -25.90 -10.51
C ALA A 189 3.04 -26.85 -9.93
N GLN A 190 4.20 -26.32 -9.49
CA GLN A 190 5.38 -27.14 -9.14
C GLN A 190 5.51 -27.43 -7.64
N ILE A 191 4.99 -26.55 -6.79
CA ILE A 191 5.12 -26.71 -5.33
C ILE A 191 3.78 -27.09 -4.70
N LEU A 192 2.69 -26.42 -5.10
CA LEU A 192 1.36 -26.63 -4.50
C LEU A 192 0.53 -27.66 -5.26
N TRP A 193 1.01 -28.18 -6.40
CA TRP A 193 0.34 -29.18 -7.23
C TRP A 193 -1.09 -28.80 -7.64
N ARG A 194 -1.29 -27.49 -7.94
CA ARG A 194 -2.59 -26.91 -8.31
C ARG A 194 -2.60 -26.59 -9.81
N GLU A 195 -3.31 -27.40 -10.59
CA GLU A 195 -3.33 -27.31 -12.05
C GLU A 195 -4.51 -26.50 -12.60
N ASP A 196 -5.64 -26.47 -11.87
CA ASP A 196 -6.83 -25.71 -12.30
C ASP A 196 -6.62 -24.20 -12.17
N GLU A 197 -7.42 -23.41 -12.88
CA GLU A 197 -7.39 -21.94 -12.81
C GLU A 197 -7.64 -21.45 -11.38
N LEU A 198 -8.50 -22.14 -10.63
CA LEU A 198 -8.80 -21.87 -9.22
C LEU A 198 -8.94 -23.18 -8.45
N ASN A 199 -8.18 -23.31 -7.37
CA ASN A 199 -8.21 -24.47 -6.50
C ASN A 199 -8.60 -24.08 -5.06
N THR A 200 -9.16 -25.04 -4.32
CA THR A 200 -9.40 -24.86 -2.88
C THR A 200 -8.09 -24.53 -2.15
N GLY A 201 -8.11 -23.47 -1.33
CA GLY A 201 -6.93 -22.99 -0.59
C GLY A 201 -6.06 -22.01 -1.36
N ASP A 202 -6.45 -21.55 -2.57
CA ASP A 202 -5.79 -20.43 -3.22
C ASP A 202 -6.03 -19.13 -2.45
N LEU A 203 -4.96 -18.33 -2.30
CA LEU A 203 -5.06 -16.97 -1.79
C LEU A 203 -5.45 -16.05 -2.95
N LEU A 204 -6.55 -15.32 -2.77
CA LEU A 204 -7.08 -14.41 -3.78
C LEU A 204 -6.99 -12.97 -3.30
N MET A 205 -6.60 -12.09 -4.21
CA MET A 205 -6.61 -10.65 -3.97
C MET A 205 -7.67 -9.98 -4.86
N VAL A 206 -8.56 -9.19 -4.26
CA VAL A 206 -9.50 -8.36 -5.01
C VAL A 206 -8.74 -7.22 -5.68
N ALA A 207 -8.56 -7.29 -6.99
CA ALA A 207 -7.82 -6.29 -7.77
C ALA A 207 -8.66 -5.05 -8.12
N LYS A 208 -9.99 -5.17 -8.14
CA LYS A 208 -10.92 -4.10 -8.48
C LYS A 208 -12.23 -4.25 -7.71
N ASN A 209 -12.74 -3.13 -7.18
CA ASN A 209 -14.09 -3.13 -6.61
C ASN A 209 -15.12 -3.39 -7.72
N ASN A 210 -16.09 -4.27 -7.43
CA ASN A 210 -17.23 -4.52 -8.31
C ASN A 210 -18.52 -4.26 -7.53
N TYR A 211 -19.16 -3.13 -7.82
CA TYR A 211 -20.38 -2.70 -7.14
C TYR A 211 -21.67 -3.27 -7.74
N PHE A 212 -21.59 -3.96 -8.88
CA PHE A 212 -22.74 -4.53 -9.58
C PHE A 212 -23.55 -5.48 -8.67
N TRP A 213 -22.86 -6.37 -7.95
CA TRP A 213 -23.51 -7.35 -7.09
C TRP A 213 -24.14 -6.75 -5.82
N THR A 214 -23.57 -5.66 -5.30
CA THR A 214 -24.14 -4.98 -4.12
C THR A 214 -25.43 -4.24 -4.46
N GLU A 215 -25.61 -3.80 -5.69
CA GLU A 215 -26.82 -3.14 -6.16
C GLU A 215 -28.00 -4.13 -6.27
N GLN A 216 -27.77 -5.30 -6.84
CA GLN A 216 -28.77 -6.36 -6.91
C GLN A 216 -29.25 -6.80 -5.53
N LEU A 217 -28.32 -6.95 -4.57
CA LEU A 217 -28.67 -7.31 -3.19
C LEU A 217 -29.49 -6.23 -2.49
N GLN A 218 -29.20 -4.94 -2.71
CA GLN A 218 -29.97 -3.83 -2.16
C GLN A 218 -31.37 -3.73 -2.78
N GLU A 219 -31.52 -3.93 -4.08
CA GLU A 219 -32.82 -3.96 -4.74
C GLU A 219 -33.67 -5.14 -4.27
N ASP A 220 -33.08 -6.31 -4.08
CA ASP A 220 -33.77 -7.49 -3.58
C ASP A 220 -34.20 -7.36 -2.10
N MET A 221 -33.37 -6.66 -1.27
CA MET A 221 -33.73 -6.34 0.12
C MET A 221 -34.83 -5.29 0.24
N LEU A 222 -34.96 -4.39 -0.72
CA LEU A 222 -36.01 -3.37 -0.74
C LEU A 222 -37.34 -3.90 -1.31
N ARG A 223 -37.31 -5.04 -1.99
CA ARG A 223 -38.49 -5.70 -2.57
C ARG A 223 -39.15 -6.75 -1.64
N ASN A 224 -38.50 -7.14 -0.55
CA ASN A 224 -38.99 -8.06 0.48
C ASN A 224 -39.29 -7.31 1.77
#